data_15e6144f3f1d3629ec5d1d482f4f8f7f
#
_entry.id   15e6144f3f1d3629ec5d1d482f4f8f7f
#
_cell.length_a   1.000
_cell.length_b   1.000
_cell.length_c   1.000
_cell.angle_alpha   90.00
_cell.angle_beta   90.00
_cell.angle_gamma   90.00
#
_symmetry.space_group_name_H-M   'P 1'
#
loop_
_entity.id
_entity.type
_entity.pdbx_description
1 polymer ?
#
loop_
_entity_poly.entity_id
_entity_poly.type
_entity_poly.pdbx_seq_one_letter_code
_entity_poly.pdbx_strand_id
1 'polypeptide(L)'
;KTVTTTAQHTVTEADILKGTVYTNKVSVSFENGKKFENTDKVAIETKNSKLTVNKRTVSTPKDGNVYALGEKIEYEISVTNSGNLTVKNIEVNDELTGDKWTVKELAPGQTSETFRTSYTVTEKDVLAGTVKNKATAKGESPDKDNLETKVDPGIREEAVETSKPSFVVIKEAQEGSYKLGETVVYNIKVINNGNVSINDINVRDDLTGDTWTIDTLKPGEEK
;
A
#
# COMPACT_ATOMS: atom_id res chain seq x y z
N LYS A 1 46.76 -6.21 49.32
CA LYS A 1 46.79 -5.34 48.13
C LYS A 1 45.59 -5.77 47.25
N THR A 2 44.70 -4.81 46.93
CA THR A 2 43.56 -5.01 46.05
C THR A 2 43.99 -4.63 44.64
N VAL A 3 43.61 -5.47 43.64
CA VAL A 3 43.76 -5.16 42.25
C VAL A 3 42.35 -5.11 41.63
N THR A 4 42.03 -4.06 40.95
CA THR A 4 40.76 -3.84 40.25
C THR A 4 41.00 -3.83 38.75
N THR A 5 40.18 -4.56 38.00
CA THR A 5 40.16 -4.57 36.56
C THR A 5 38.72 -4.52 36.03
N THR A 6 38.53 -4.06 34.81
CA THR A 6 37.21 -4.00 34.16
C THR A 6 37.19 -4.91 32.93
N ALA A 7 36.04 -5.55 32.71
CA ALA A 7 35.73 -6.31 31.50
C ALA A 7 34.42 -5.76 30.89
N GLN A 8 34.33 -5.75 29.57
CA GLN A 8 33.17 -5.26 28.85
C GLN A 8 32.66 -6.34 27.87
N HIS A 9 31.36 -6.43 27.70
CA HIS A 9 30.70 -7.27 26.71
C HIS A 9 29.58 -6.46 26.05
N THR A 10 29.54 -6.46 24.71
CA THR A 10 28.45 -5.86 23.95
C THR A 10 27.39 -6.95 23.70
N VAL A 11 26.16 -6.70 24.13
CA VAL A 11 25.05 -7.63 23.93
C VAL A 11 24.81 -7.81 22.42
N THR A 12 24.76 -9.07 22.01
CA THR A 12 24.56 -9.47 20.62
C THR A 12 23.19 -10.12 20.42
N GLU A 13 22.76 -10.24 19.17
CA GLU A 13 21.54 -11.01 18.82
C GLU A 13 21.62 -12.46 19.35
N ALA A 14 22.82 -13.07 19.29
CA ALA A 14 23.03 -14.41 19.84
C ALA A 14 22.78 -14.50 21.36
N ASP A 15 23.04 -13.43 22.10
CA ASP A 15 22.73 -13.37 23.52
C ASP A 15 21.24 -13.21 23.77
N ILE A 16 20.55 -12.37 23.00
CA ILE A 16 19.09 -12.23 23.03
C ILE A 16 18.40 -13.58 22.72
N LEU A 17 18.90 -14.32 21.73
CA LEU A 17 18.35 -15.63 21.37
C LEU A 17 18.52 -16.69 22.47
N LYS A 18 19.55 -16.60 23.31
CA LYS A 18 19.77 -17.51 24.45
C LYS A 18 18.78 -17.29 25.58
N GLY A 19 18.26 -16.09 25.74
CA GLY A 19 17.29 -15.79 26.81
C GLY A 19 17.42 -14.39 27.37
N THR A 20 16.62 -14.06 28.36
CA THR A 20 16.49 -12.72 28.95
C THR A 20 17.49 -12.40 30.04
N VAL A 21 18.36 -13.35 30.40
CA VAL A 21 19.37 -13.17 31.43
C VAL A 21 20.75 -13.60 30.91
N TYR A 22 21.65 -12.66 30.84
CA TYR A 22 23.05 -12.92 30.55
C TYR A 22 23.80 -13.19 31.83
N THR A 23 24.53 -14.32 31.90
CA THR A 23 25.34 -14.70 33.03
C THR A 23 26.82 -14.57 32.68
N ASN A 24 27.54 -13.68 33.36
CA ASN A 24 28.97 -13.57 33.24
C ASN A 24 29.67 -14.29 34.38
N LYS A 25 30.73 -15.03 34.06
CA LYS A 25 31.49 -15.81 35.00
C LYS A 25 32.95 -15.41 34.96
N VAL A 26 33.52 -15.09 36.09
CA VAL A 26 34.95 -14.92 36.28
C VAL A 26 35.57 -16.09 37.01
N SER A 27 36.70 -16.55 36.54
CA SER A 27 37.47 -17.63 37.16
C SER A 27 38.89 -17.15 37.44
N VAL A 28 39.40 -17.51 38.62
CA VAL A 28 40.80 -17.29 39.02
C VAL A 28 41.40 -18.63 39.38
N SER A 29 42.53 -18.97 38.79
CA SER A 29 43.26 -20.21 39.08
C SER A 29 44.67 -19.93 39.57
N PHE A 30 45.17 -20.82 40.43
CA PHE A 30 46.51 -20.78 40.95
C PHE A 30 47.34 -21.95 40.33
N GLU A 31 48.66 -21.84 40.40
CA GLU A 31 49.60 -22.88 39.89
C GLU A 31 49.35 -24.25 40.51
N ASN A 32 48.84 -24.33 41.76
CA ASN A 32 48.49 -25.57 42.44
C ASN A 32 47.16 -26.19 41.97
N GLY A 33 46.50 -25.66 40.93
CA GLY A 33 45.24 -26.14 40.39
C GLY A 33 43.98 -25.70 41.11
N LYS A 34 44.10 -24.92 42.20
CA LYS A 34 42.90 -24.36 42.87
C LYS A 34 42.25 -23.29 41.99
N LYS A 35 40.95 -23.37 41.87
CA LYS A 35 40.12 -22.47 41.09
C LYS A 35 39.02 -21.84 41.94
N PHE A 36 38.84 -20.53 41.79
CA PHE A 36 37.76 -19.78 42.38
C PHE A 36 36.93 -19.14 41.28
N GLU A 37 35.63 -19.14 41.43
CA GLU A 37 34.71 -18.60 40.41
C GLU A 37 33.67 -17.69 41.08
N ASN A 38 33.29 -16.67 40.37
CA ASN A 38 32.14 -15.84 40.72
C ASN A 38 31.31 -15.52 39.47
N THR A 39 30.03 -15.33 39.63
CA THR A 39 29.10 -15.07 38.55
C THR A 39 28.25 -13.88 38.89
N ASP A 40 27.96 -13.08 37.86
CA ASP A 40 26.96 -12.03 37.93
C ASP A 40 25.94 -12.17 36.81
N LYS A 41 24.72 -11.71 36.99
CA LYS A 41 23.59 -11.84 36.08
C LYS A 41 23.05 -10.48 35.74
N VAL A 42 22.90 -10.23 34.45
CA VAL A 42 22.33 -9.00 33.90
C VAL A 42 21.11 -9.35 33.05
N ALA A 43 20.01 -8.61 33.25
CA ALA A 43 18.85 -8.74 32.38
C ALA A 43 19.16 -8.14 31.02
N ILE A 44 18.72 -8.81 29.97
CA ILE A 44 18.79 -8.34 28.57
C ILE A 44 17.38 -8.29 27.95
N GLU A 45 17.24 -7.64 26.82
CA GLU A 45 15.97 -7.52 26.11
C GLU A 45 15.37 -8.88 25.75
N THR A 46 14.03 -8.94 25.76
CA THR A 46 13.29 -10.08 25.24
C THR A 46 13.36 -10.13 23.71
N LYS A 47 13.32 -11.33 23.17
CA LYS A 47 13.23 -11.58 21.74
C LYS A 47 12.05 -10.82 21.13
N ASN A 48 12.29 -10.06 20.07
CA ASN A 48 11.27 -9.32 19.36
C ASN A 48 11.58 -9.33 17.87
N SER A 49 10.83 -10.11 17.11
CA SER A 49 10.89 -10.12 15.66
C SER A 49 9.75 -9.25 15.12
N LYS A 50 10.09 -8.09 14.54
CA LYS A 50 9.09 -7.11 14.10
C LYS A 50 9.53 -6.38 12.85
N LEU A 51 8.62 -6.27 11.88
CA LEU A 51 8.76 -5.44 10.68
C LEU A 51 7.75 -4.29 10.73
N THR A 52 8.16 -3.13 10.28
CA THR A 52 7.29 -1.97 10.04
C THR A 52 7.33 -1.65 8.56
N VAL A 53 6.18 -1.67 7.90
CA VAL A 53 6.04 -1.28 6.51
C VAL A 53 5.76 0.22 6.45
N ASN A 54 6.68 0.95 5.83
CA ASN A 54 6.53 2.38 5.58
C ASN A 54 5.95 2.56 4.18
N LYS A 55 4.81 3.24 4.08
CA LYS A 55 4.14 3.52 2.82
C LYS A 55 3.82 5.01 2.74
N ARG A 56 4.14 5.63 1.62
CA ARG A 56 3.80 7.03 1.36
C ARG A 56 3.29 7.22 -0.06
N THR A 57 2.38 8.15 -0.25
CA THR A 57 1.95 8.64 -1.55
C THR A 57 2.96 9.69 -2.02
N VAL A 58 3.37 9.61 -3.29
CA VAL A 58 4.39 10.51 -3.87
C VAL A 58 3.86 11.31 -5.06
N SER A 59 2.68 10.98 -5.57
CA SER A 59 1.93 11.80 -6.52
C SER A 59 1.05 12.83 -5.81
N THR A 60 0.60 13.82 -6.57
CA THR A 60 -0.42 14.79 -6.16
C THR A 60 -1.53 14.82 -7.18
N PRO A 61 -2.80 15.01 -6.78
CA PRO A 61 -3.92 15.19 -7.72
C PRO A 61 -3.66 16.38 -8.66
N LYS A 62 -4.11 16.29 -9.91
CA LYS A 62 -3.93 17.37 -10.91
C LYS A 62 -4.64 18.65 -10.54
N ASP A 63 -5.79 18.57 -9.90
CA ASP A 63 -6.52 19.72 -9.37
C ASP A 63 -6.02 20.20 -8.00
N GLY A 64 -5.04 19.50 -7.41
CA GLY A 64 -4.43 19.80 -6.11
C GLY A 64 -5.24 19.35 -4.89
N ASN A 65 -6.45 18.81 -5.04
CA ASN A 65 -7.33 18.46 -3.94
C ASN A 65 -7.64 16.96 -3.86
N VAL A 66 -8.23 16.39 -4.91
CA VAL A 66 -8.67 14.99 -4.95
C VAL A 66 -8.30 14.35 -6.27
N TYR A 67 -8.04 13.06 -6.26
CA TYR A 67 -7.75 12.31 -7.48
C TYR A 67 -9.02 12.10 -8.31
N ALA A 68 -8.94 12.37 -9.60
CA ALA A 68 -10.03 12.17 -10.55
C ALA A 68 -9.99 10.76 -11.17
N LEU A 69 -11.11 10.35 -11.79
CA LEU A 69 -11.20 9.13 -12.58
C LEU A 69 -10.06 9.06 -13.62
N GLY A 70 -9.34 7.93 -13.63
CA GLY A 70 -8.22 7.67 -14.55
C GLY A 70 -6.88 8.31 -14.13
N GLU A 71 -6.82 9.08 -13.05
CA GLU A 71 -5.54 9.57 -12.53
C GLU A 71 -4.75 8.46 -11.85
N LYS A 72 -3.42 8.60 -11.86
CA LYS A 72 -2.51 7.67 -11.19
C LYS A 72 -2.14 8.18 -9.81
N ILE A 73 -2.26 7.29 -8.83
CA ILE A 73 -1.73 7.47 -7.48
C ILE A 73 -0.44 6.66 -7.40
N GLU A 74 0.68 7.32 -7.14
CA GLU A 74 1.99 6.69 -7.03
C GLU A 74 2.38 6.52 -5.56
N TYR A 75 2.92 5.35 -5.23
CA TYR A 75 3.32 4.99 -3.87
C TYR A 75 4.78 4.58 -3.81
N GLU A 76 5.42 4.94 -2.71
CA GLU A 76 6.70 4.38 -2.29
C GLU A 76 6.51 3.55 -1.02
N ILE A 77 7.16 2.39 -1.00
CA ILE A 77 7.06 1.41 0.07
C ILE A 77 8.47 1.00 0.47
N SER A 78 8.73 0.92 1.76
CA SER A 78 9.95 0.32 2.32
C SER A 78 9.62 -0.46 3.59
N VAL A 79 10.49 -1.36 4.00
CA VAL A 79 10.31 -2.18 5.20
C VAL A 79 11.48 -1.95 6.12
N THR A 80 11.19 -1.66 7.39
CA THR A 80 12.18 -1.49 8.46
C THR A 80 12.05 -2.66 9.42
N ASN A 81 13.16 -3.28 9.78
CA ASN A 81 13.21 -4.18 10.92
C ASN A 81 13.20 -3.36 12.21
N SER A 82 12.05 -3.28 12.86
CA SER A 82 11.84 -2.55 14.12
C SER A 82 11.95 -3.45 15.35
N GLY A 83 12.39 -4.69 15.16
CA GLY A 83 12.70 -5.65 16.21
C GLY A 83 14.18 -5.64 16.58
N ASN A 84 14.57 -6.63 17.41
CA ASN A 84 15.95 -6.85 17.85
C ASN A 84 16.56 -8.17 17.35
N LEU A 85 15.89 -8.84 16.40
CA LEU A 85 16.36 -10.04 15.72
C LEU A 85 16.40 -9.82 14.22
N THR A 86 17.42 -10.37 13.53
CA THR A 86 17.52 -10.36 12.08
C THR A 86 16.37 -11.14 11.44
N VAL A 87 15.62 -10.51 10.54
CA VAL A 87 14.54 -11.15 9.79
C VAL A 87 15.01 -11.48 8.39
N LYS A 88 14.71 -12.69 7.91
CA LYS A 88 15.12 -13.21 6.59
C LYS A 88 13.93 -13.52 5.71
N ASN A 89 14.21 -13.71 4.39
CA ASN A 89 13.21 -14.13 3.40
C ASN A 89 11.94 -13.28 3.47
N ILE A 90 12.12 -11.96 3.46
CA ILE A 90 11.01 -11.02 3.63
C ILE A 90 10.29 -10.86 2.30
N GLU A 91 9.01 -11.18 2.28
CA GLU A 91 8.09 -10.90 1.16
C GLU A 91 7.27 -9.66 1.52
N VAL A 92 7.25 -8.68 0.62
CA VAL A 92 6.45 -7.44 0.72
C VAL A 92 5.34 -7.50 -0.30
N ASN A 93 4.10 -7.20 0.11
CA ASN A 93 2.92 -7.25 -0.75
C ASN A 93 2.11 -5.96 -0.64
N ASP A 94 1.79 -5.35 -1.78
CA ASP A 94 0.82 -4.28 -1.90
C ASP A 94 -0.54 -4.88 -2.25
N GLU A 95 -1.52 -4.75 -1.36
CA GLU A 95 -2.82 -5.43 -1.50
C GLU A 95 -3.69 -4.82 -2.62
N LEU A 96 -3.51 -3.54 -2.93
CA LEU A 96 -4.31 -2.85 -3.95
C LEU A 96 -3.79 -3.11 -5.36
N THR A 97 -2.47 -3.01 -5.56
CA THR A 97 -1.86 -3.17 -6.88
C THR A 97 -1.51 -4.62 -7.19
N GLY A 98 -1.39 -5.45 -6.15
CA GLY A 98 -0.97 -6.85 -6.26
C GLY A 98 0.54 -7.02 -6.43
N ASP A 99 1.31 -5.93 -6.40
CA ASP A 99 2.77 -5.98 -6.54
C ASP A 99 3.44 -6.63 -5.33
N LYS A 100 4.52 -7.36 -5.62
CA LYS A 100 5.29 -8.11 -4.61
C LYS A 100 6.77 -7.90 -4.80
N TRP A 101 7.48 -7.80 -3.68
CA TRP A 101 8.94 -7.66 -3.65
C TRP A 101 9.52 -8.59 -2.59
N THR A 102 10.82 -8.88 -2.72
CA THR A 102 11.54 -9.70 -1.76
C THR A 102 12.76 -8.97 -1.24
N VAL A 103 13.01 -9.10 0.06
CA VAL A 103 14.21 -8.62 0.73
C VAL A 103 14.89 -9.82 1.38
N LYS A 104 16.16 -10.05 1.07
CA LYS A 104 16.90 -11.23 1.54
C LYS A 104 16.94 -11.28 3.07
N GLU A 105 17.34 -10.17 3.69
CA GLU A 105 17.44 -10.05 5.14
C GLU A 105 17.49 -8.58 5.56
N LEU A 106 17.04 -8.30 6.79
CA LEU A 106 17.18 -7.02 7.47
C LEU A 106 17.65 -7.27 8.90
N ALA A 107 18.82 -6.76 9.25
CA ALA A 107 19.28 -6.71 10.63
C ALA A 107 18.45 -5.70 11.45
N PRO A 108 18.45 -5.76 12.81
CA PRO A 108 17.79 -4.77 13.63
C PRO A 108 18.11 -3.34 13.26
N GLY A 109 17.07 -2.52 13.07
CA GLY A 109 17.17 -1.13 12.66
C GLY A 109 17.41 -0.89 11.16
N GLN A 110 17.66 -1.91 10.35
CA GLN A 110 17.83 -1.75 8.91
C GLN A 110 16.50 -1.53 8.19
N THR A 111 16.58 -0.73 7.12
CA THR A 111 15.46 -0.49 6.18
C THR A 111 15.85 -1.01 4.80
N SER A 112 14.89 -1.60 4.10
CA SER A 112 15.05 -2.05 2.71
C SER A 112 15.28 -0.88 1.74
N GLU A 113 15.60 -1.20 0.51
CA GLU A 113 15.41 -0.27 -0.61
C GLU A 113 13.95 0.18 -0.70
N THR A 114 13.72 1.25 -1.47
CA THR A 114 12.38 1.76 -1.72
C THR A 114 11.79 1.10 -2.96
N PHE A 115 10.65 0.45 -2.79
CA PHE A 115 9.83 -0.09 -3.87
C PHE A 115 8.82 0.95 -4.35
N ARG A 116 8.46 0.88 -5.63
CA ARG A 116 7.51 1.80 -6.25
C ARG A 116 6.39 1.05 -6.92
N THR A 117 5.18 1.55 -6.77
CA THR A 117 3.98 1.05 -7.45
C THR A 117 3.03 2.18 -7.76
N SER A 118 2.06 1.92 -8.63
CA SER A 118 1.03 2.91 -8.96
C SER A 118 -0.33 2.25 -9.15
N TYR A 119 -1.37 2.98 -8.81
CA TYR A 119 -2.76 2.59 -8.98
C TYR A 119 -3.48 3.63 -9.84
N THR A 120 -4.31 3.19 -10.77
CA THR A 120 -5.16 4.09 -11.56
C THR A 120 -6.55 4.14 -10.95
N VAL A 121 -7.02 5.33 -10.61
CA VAL A 121 -8.36 5.55 -10.02
C VAL A 121 -9.43 5.04 -10.97
N THR A 122 -10.31 4.21 -10.44
CA THR A 122 -11.42 3.59 -11.16
C THR A 122 -12.75 4.24 -10.81
N GLU A 123 -13.79 3.95 -11.59
CA GLU A 123 -15.16 4.38 -11.28
C GLU A 123 -15.64 3.86 -9.91
N LYS A 124 -15.21 2.67 -9.51
CA LYS A 124 -15.51 2.12 -8.17
C LYS A 124 -14.98 3.04 -7.06
N ASP A 125 -13.79 3.63 -7.26
CA ASP A 125 -13.18 4.52 -6.29
C ASP A 125 -13.90 5.87 -6.25
N VAL A 126 -14.34 6.37 -7.41
CA VAL A 126 -15.20 7.57 -7.51
C VAL A 126 -16.50 7.37 -6.75
N LEU A 127 -17.14 6.20 -6.88
CA LEU A 127 -18.36 5.85 -6.14
C LEU A 127 -18.10 5.71 -4.62
N ALA A 128 -16.91 5.28 -4.23
CA ALA A 128 -16.50 5.17 -2.83
C ALA A 128 -16.00 6.51 -2.24
N GLY A 129 -15.58 7.46 -3.09
CA GLY A 129 -14.98 8.74 -2.70
C GLY A 129 -13.56 8.64 -2.13
N THR A 130 -12.96 7.43 -2.15
CA THR A 130 -11.66 7.18 -1.56
C THR A 130 -10.97 5.95 -2.16
N VAL A 131 -9.64 5.96 -2.17
CA VAL A 131 -8.79 4.80 -2.43
C VAL A 131 -8.03 4.44 -1.16
N LYS A 132 -8.22 3.22 -0.67
CA LYS A 132 -7.44 2.65 0.43
C LYS A 132 -6.41 1.69 -0.10
N ASN A 133 -5.13 1.91 0.25
CA ASN A 133 -4.05 1.03 -0.12
C ASN A 133 -3.26 0.59 1.11
N LYS A 134 -3.15 -0.72 1.28
CA LYS A 134 -2.42 -1.36 2.37
C LYS A 134 -1.28 -2.19 1.81
N ALA A 135 -0.09 -1.95 2.35
CA ALA A 135 1.08 -2.80 2.12
C ALA A 135 1.42 -3.57 3.41
N THR A 136 1.81 -4.82 3.27
CA THR A 136 2.20 -5.70 4.37
C THR A 136 3.49 -6.42 4.02
N ALA A 137 4.10 -7.07 5.02
CA ALA A 137 5.29 -7.88 4.83
C ALA A 137 5.15 -9.19 5.62
N LYS A 138 5.91 -10.21 5.19
CA LYS A 138 6.07 -11.47 5.92
C LYS A 138 7.54 -11.84 5.88
N GLY A 139 8.11 -12.27 6.99
CA GLY A 139 9.51 -12.67 7.06
C GLY A 139 9.73 -13.77 8.10
N GLU A 140 10.87 -14.43 8.01
CA GLU A 140 11.25 -15.52 8.90
C GLU A 140 12.07 -15.00 10.10
N SER A 141 11.61 -15.30 11.28
CA SER A 141 12.30 -15.01 12.54
C SER A 141 13.34 -16.11 12.85
N PRO A 142 14.53 -15.77 13.39
CA PRO A 142 15.46 -16.76 13.93
C PRO A 142 15.02 -17.33 15.28
N ASP A 143 13.96 -16.80 15.89
CA ASP A 143 13.40 -17.30 17.13
C ASP A 143 12.65 -18.61 16.89
N LYS A 144 13.25 -19.74 17.31
CA LYS A 144 12.68 -21.07 17.12
C LYS A 144 11.37 -21.30 17.90
N ASP A 145 11.13 -20.52 18.94
CA ASP A 145 9.92 -20.60 19.75
C ASP A 145 8.77 -19.78 19.13
N ASN A 146 9.11 -18.80 18.28
CA ASN A 146 8.15 -17.97 17.56
C ASN A 146 8.69 -17.58 16.18
N LEU A 147 8.37 -18.38 15.17
CA LEU A 147 8.83 -18.20 13.80
C LEU A 147 8.11 -17.05 13.07
N GLU A 148 6.97 -16.61 13.59
CA GLU A 148 6.22 -15.52 12.98
C GLU A 148 6.78 -14.15 13.35
N THR A 149 6.98 -13.31 12.36
CA THR A 149 7.37 -11.91 12.53
C THR A 149 6.12 -11.05 12.66
N LYS A 150 6.05 -10.26 13.73
CA LYS A 150 4.99 -9.24 13.88
C LYS A 150 5.16 -8.17 12.82
N VAL A 151 4.05 -7.65 12.28
CA VAL A 151 4.08 -6.64 11.21
C VAL A 151 3.14 -5.49 11.53
N ASP A 152 3.69 -4.27 11.47
CA ASP A 152 2.90 -3.05 11.40
C ASP A 152 2.73 -2.71 9.91
N PRO A 153 1.52 -2.82 9.33
CA PRO A 153 1.29 -2.56 7.92
C PRO A 153 1.38 -1.07 7.58
N GLY A 154 1.82 -0.76 6.36
CA GLY A 154 1.73 0.59 5.81
C GLY A 154 0.39 0.82 5.15
N ILE A 155 -0.37 1.81 5.60
CA ILE A 155 -1.70 2.14 5.07
C ILE A 155 -1.71 3.58 4.57
N ARG A 156 -2.34 3.80 3.40
CA ARG A 156 -2.67 5.11 2.85
C ARG A 156 -4.12 5.13 2.42
N GLU A 157 -4.74 6.28 2.60
CA GLU A 157 -6.09 6.57 2.15
C GLU A 157 -6.05 7.93 1.44
N GLU A 158 -6.45 7.92 0.17
CA GLU A 158 -6.43 9.10 -0.69
C GLU A 158 -7.85 9.49 -1.06
N ALA A 159 -8.14 10.78 -1.01
CA ALA A 159 -9.44 11.30 -1.41
C ALA A 159 -9.59 11.26 -2.94
N VAL A 160 -10.74 10.81 -3.38
CA VAL A 160 -11.13 10.74 -4.80
C VAL A 160 -12.34 11.64 -5.01
N GLU A 161 -12.49 12.18 -6.20
CA GLU A 161 -13.66 12.98 -6.56
C GLU A 161 -14.96 12.21 -6.31
N THR A 162 -16.00 12.94 -5.99
CA THR A 162 -17.34 12.35 -5.80
C THR A 162 -18.01 12.08 -7.14
N SER A 163 -18.94 11.12 -7.14
CA SER A 163 -19.78 10.79 -8.29
C SER A 163 -20.54 12.01 -8.81
N LYS A 164 -20.43 12.28 -10.11
CA LYS A 164 -21.10 13.39 -10.83
C LYS A 164 -21.66 12.84 -12.15
N PRO A 165 -22.80 12.13 -12.10
CA PRO A 165 -23.46 11.67 -13.33
C PRO A 165 -23.91 12.89 -14.16
N SER A 166 -23.61 12.90 -15.44
CA SER A 166 -23.98 13.97 -16.36
C SER A 166 -23.94 13.52 -17.80
N PHE A 167 -24.87 13.96 -18.62
CA PHE A 167 -24.81 13.72 -20.07
C PHE A 167 -25.30 14.94 -20.84
N VAL A 168 -24.91 15.00 -22.09
CA VAL A 168 -25.32 16.00 -23.07
C VAL A 168 -26.00 15.29 -24.23
N VAL A 169 -27.12 15.85 -24.70
CA VAL A 169 -27.81 15.40 -25.92
C VAL A 169 -27.60 16.45 -27.01
N ILE A 170 -27.10 16.02 -28.15
CA ILE A 170 -26.92 16.85 -29.35
C ILE A 170 -27.90 16.34 -30.39
N LYS A 171 -28.68 17.26 -31.00
CA LYS A 171 -29.55 16.96 -32.13
C LYS A 171 -29.26 17.94 -33.24
N GLU A 172 -28.89 17.43 -34.40
CA GLU A 172 -28.52 18.22 -35.57
C GLU A 172 -29.34 17.75 -36.79
N ALA A 173 -29.95 18.72 -37.49
CA ALA A 173 -30.56 18.46 -38.78
C ALA A 173 -29.47 18.41 -39.88
N GLN A 174 -29.66 17.59 -40.88
CA GLN A 174 -28.84 17.68 -42.09
C GLN A 174 -29.00 19.07 -42.72
N GLU A 175 -27.88 19.70 -43.10
CA GLU A 175 -27.89 21.03 -43.68
C GLU A 175 -28.71 21.11 -44.97
N GLY A 176 -29.48 22.16 -45.12
CA GLY A 176 -30.25 22.43 -46.33
C GLY A 176 -31.53 23.25 -46.08
N SER A 177 -32.18 23.65 -47.18
CA SER A 177 -33.53 24.20 -47.19
C SER A 177 -34.50 23.16 -47.71
N TYR A 178 -35.49 22.80 -46.93
CA TYR A 178 -36.44 21.74 -47.25
C TYR A 178 -37.73 22.30 -47.85
N LYS A 179 -38.23 21.66 -48.88
CA LYS A 179 -39.50 21.99 -49.55
C LYS A 179 -40.62 21.06 -49.02
N LEU A 180 -41.85 21.47 -49.33
CA LEU A 180 -43.03 20.68 -48.97
C LEU A 180 -42.90 19.25 -49.55
N GLY A 181 -43.01 18.25 -48.66
CA GLY A 181 -42.90 16.82 -49.00
C GLY A 181 -41.49 16.22 -48.88
N GLU A 182 -40.44 17.04 -48.63
CA GLU A 182 -39.08 16.52 -48.37
C GLU A 182 -38.92 16.06 -46.93
N THR A 183 -38.06 15.05 -46.76
CA THR A 183 -37.76 14.46 -45.45
C THR A 183 -36.54 15.15 -44.81
N VAL A 184 -36.72 15.61 -43.57
CA VAL A 184 -35.61 16.12 -42.74
C VAL A 184 -35.04 14.98 -41.94
N VAL A 185 -33.73 14.74 -42.06
CA VAL A 185 -33.01 13.75 -41.27
C VAL A 185 -32.29 14.44 -40.11
N TYR A 186 -32.47 13.92 -38.92
CA TYR A 186 -31.80 14.38 -37.70
C TYR A 186 -30.81 13.32 -37.21
N ASN A 187 -29.62 13.77 -36.84
CA ASN A 187 -28.64 12.99 -36.08
C ASN A 187 -28.79 13.33 -34.61
N ILE A 188 -28.94 12.30 -33.77
CA ILE A 188 -29.05 12.47 -32.33
C ILE A 188 -27.86 11.75 -31.70
N LYS A 189 -27.14 12.46 -30.83
CA LYS A 189 -25.97 11.94 -30.10
C LYS A 189 -26.15 12.20 -28.62
N VAL A 190 -25.87 11.18 -27.80
CA VAL A 190 -25.82 11.28 -26.34
C VAL A 190 -24.38 11.05 -25.92
N ILE A 191 -23.85 11.96 -25.09
CA ILE A 191 -22.46 11.92 -24.60
C ILE A 191 -22.50 11.92 -23.08
N ASN A 192 -21.89 10.93 -22.44
CA ASN A 192 -21.67 10.96 -21.01
C ASN A 192 -20.46 11.86 -20.71
N ASN A 193 -20.71 13.07 -20.22
CA ASN A 193 -19.68 14.03 -19.80
C ASN A 193 -19.47 14.04 -18.28
N GLY A 194 -20.06 13.06 -17.57
CA GLY A 194 -19.84 12.82 -16.15
C GLY A 194 -18.63 11.93 -15.87
N ASN A 195 -18.45 11.55 -14.60
CA ASN A 195 -17.33 10.70 -14.13
C ASN A 195 -17.78 9.30 -13.68
N VAL A 196 -19.04 8.95 -13.91
CA VAL A 196 -19.61 7.62 -13.64
C VAL A 196 -20.46 7.15 -14.80
N SER A 197 -20.58 5.84 -14.95
CA SER A 197 -21.45 5.20 -15.96
C SER A 197 -22.91 5.53 -15.70
N ILE A 198 -23.67 5.78 -16.76
CA ILE A 198 -25.12 6.00 -16.72
C ILE A 198 -25.78 4.83 -17.41
N ASN A 199 -26.75 4.21 -16.74
CA ASN A 199 -27.46 3.03 -17.23
C ASN A 199 -28.91 3.36 -17.58
N ASP A 200 -29.55 2.50 -18.38
CA ASP A 200 -30.97 2.54 -18.70
C ASP A 200 -31.43 3.89 -19.30
N ILE A 201 -30.64 4.46 -20.23
CA ILE A 201 -30.93 5.74 -20.84
C ILE A 201 -32.00 5.56 -21.91
N ASN A 202 -33.12 6.28 -21.77
CA ASN A 202 -34.19 6.34 -22.77
C ASN A 202 -34.09 7.65 -23.54
N VAL A 203 -33.90 7.57 -24.85
CA VAL A 203 -33.87 8.73 -25.75
C VAL A 203 -35.20 8.73 -26.51
N ARG A 204 -35.84 9.90 -26.57
CA ARG A 204 -37.10 10.11 -27.32
C ARG A 204 -37.01 11.35 -28.18
N ASP A 205 -37.43 11.23 -29.42
CA ASP A 205 -37.67 12.37 -30.29
C ASP A 205 -39.16 12.74 -30.28
N ASP A 206 -39.47 13.95 -29.85
CA ASP A 206 -40.87 14.38 -29.70
C ASP A 206 -41.54 14.67 -31.02
N LEU A 207 -40.78 15.02 -32.08
CA LEU A 207 -41.33 15.33 -33.40
C LEU A 207 -41.70 14.05 -34.16
N THR A 208 -40.81 13.07 -34.17
CA THR A 208 -41.01 11.79 -34.90
C THR A 208 -41.71 10.74 -34.05
N GLY A 209 -41.64 10.85 -32.74
CA GLY A 209 -42.12 9.86 -31.80
C GLY A 209 -41.18 8.65 -31.62
N ASP A 210 -40.02 8.66 -32.28
CA ASP A 210 -39.03 7.60 -32.17
C ASP A 210 -38.43 7.52 -30.77
N THR A 211 -38.10 6.30 -30.36
CA THR A 211 -37.48 6.02 -29.07
C THR A 211 -36.33 5.04 -29.21
N TRP A 212 -35.25 5.27 -28.46
CA TRP A 212 -34.09 4.40 -28.41
C TRP A 212 -33.70 4.18 -26.95
N THR A 213 -33.06 3.05 -26.67
CA THR A 213 -32.48 2.73 -25.36
C THR A 213 -30.98 2.54 -25.48
N ILE A 214 -30.24 3.05 -24.48
CA ILE A 214 -28.81 2.82 -24.32
C ILE A 214 -28.64 2.13 -22.97
N ASP A 215 -28.20 0.88 -22.96
CA ASP A 215 -28.09 0.08 -21.73
C ASP A 215 -27.07 0.69 -20.75
N THR A 216 -25.89 1.08 -21.27
CA THR A 216 -24.82 1.71 -20.48
C THR A 216 -24.04 2.67 -21.34
N LEU A 217 -23.72 3.84 -20.78
CA LEU A 217 -22.87 4.85 -21.37
C LEU A 217 -21.77 5.23 -20.35
N LYS A 218 -20.54 4.80 -20.61
CA LYS A 218 -19.40 5.04 -19.71
C LYS A 218 -18.94 6.50 -19.77
N PRO A 219 -18.18 6.98 -18.77
CA PRO A 219 -17.56 8.31 -18.80
C PRO A 219 -16.77 8.54 -20.11
N GLY A 220 -17.08 9.66 -20.79
CA GLY A 220 -16.50 10.02 -22.07
C GLY A 220 -17.01 9.23 -23.29
N GLU A 221 -17.92 8.26 -23.11
CA GLU A 221 -18.51 7.51 -24.22
C GLU A 221 -19.64 8.30 -24.88
N GLU A 222 -19.81 8.11 -26.19
CA GLU A 222 -20.91 8.68 -26.98
C GLU A 222 -21.66 7.59 -27.78
N LYS A 223 -22.92 7.80 -27.99
CA LYS A 223 -23.81 7.00 -28.83
C LYS A 223 -24.70 7.89 -29.69
#